data_0069bfa4f599288a5a3c094acaaa34d3
#
_entry.id   0069bfa4f599288a5a3c094acaaa34d3
#
_cell.length_a   1.000
_cell.length_b   1.000
_cell.length_c   1.000
_cell.angle_alpha   90.00
_cell.angle_beta   90.00
_cell.angle_gamma   90.00
#
_symmetry.space_group_name_H-M   'P 1'
#
loop_
_entity.id
_entity.type
_entity.pdbx_description
1 polymer ?
#
loop_
_entity_poly.entity_id
_entity_poly.type
_entity_poly.pdbx_seq_one_letter_code
_entity_poly.pdbx_strand_id
1 'polypeptide(L)'
;MTIGYTAGVFDLFHIGHLTLLKNAKGLCDKLIVGVTVDELVSYKGKHAIIPFSDRIEIVRSIKYVDAAVPQYDMDKLAMCKKLGASILFVGDDWYGTEKWRDYERAFAEAGIRIIYFPYTRGVSSTQVSKALAAVRGATE
;
A
#
# COMPACT_ATOMS: atom_id res chain seq x y z
N MET A 1 5.34 14.49 16.89
CA MET A 1 4.55 13.30 16.49
C MET A 1 5.08 12.78 15.16
N THR A 2 5.37 11.50 15.09
CA THR A 2 5.83 10.86 13.84
C THR A 2 4.63 10.35 13.04
N ILE A 3 4.46 10.86 11.84
CA ILE A 3 3.39 10.43 10.93
C ILE A 3 4.01 9.55 9.85
N GLY A 4 3.50 8.34 9.71
CA GLY A 4 3.90 7.40 8.66
C GLY A 4 2.81 7.28 7.60
N TYR A 5 3.21 7.06 6.36
CA TYR A 5 2.33 6.86 5.23
C TYR A 5 2.68 5.57 4.49
N THR A 6 1.67 4.86 4.06
CA THR A 6 1.84 3.75 3.12
C THR A 6 0.68 3.78 2.14
N ALA A 7 0.92 3.37 0.91
CA ALA A 7 -0.11 3.35 -0.12
C ALA A 7 -0.13 2.00 -0.82
N GLY A 8 -1.30 1.55 -1.20
CA GLY A 8 -1.47 0.30 -1.91
C GLY A 8 -2.89 0.12 -2.41
N VAL A 9 -3.08 -0.92 -3.21
CA VAL A 9 -4.40 -1.28 -3.71
C VAL A 9 -5.23 -1.92 -2.61
N PHE A 10 -4.63 -2.78 -1.80
CA PHE A 10 -5.28 -3.53 -0.71
C PHE A 10 -6.48 -4.34 -1.21
N ASP A 11 -6.34 -4.94 -2.38
CA ASP A 11 -7.35 -5.82 -2.94
C ASP A 11 -7.28 -7.19 -2.26
N LEU A 12 -8.44 -7.80 -2.03
CA LEU A 12 -8.52 -9.10 -1.35
C LEU A 12 -7.71 -9.10 -0.05
N PHE A 13 -8.02 -8.16 0.83
CA PHE A 13 -7.26 -7.92 2.06
C PHE A 13 -6.96 -9.22 2.81
N HIS A 14 -5.69 -9.44 3.12
CA HIS A 14 -5.22 -10.67 3.74
C HIS A 14 -4.16 -10.40 4.81
N ILE A 15 -3.63 -11.47 5.40
CA ILE A 15 -2.69 -11.37 6.52
C ILE A 15 -1.40 -10.61 6.15
N GLY A 16 -0.97 -10.68 4.89
CA GLY A 16 0.19 -9.91 4.43
C GLY A 16 -0.03 -8.41 4.53
N HIS A 17 -1.20 -7.95 4.12
CA HIS A 17 -1.59 -6.54 4.28
C HIS A 17 -1.65 -6.14 5.76
N LEU A 18 -2.28 -6.97 6.58
CA LEU A 18 -2.42 -6.70 8.01
C LEU A 18 -1.06 -6.61 8.70
N THR A 19 -0.15 -7.53 8.39
CA THR A 19 1.20 -7.56 8.95
C THR A 19 1.98 -6.30 8.61
N LEU A 20 1.88 -5.84 7.35
CA LEU A 20 2.49 -4.59 6.91
C LEU A 20 1.99 -3.41 7.76
N LEU A 21 0.67 -3.29 7.90
CA LEU A 21 0.06 -2.18 8.64
C LEU A 21 0.41 -2.22 10.12
N LYS A 22 0.43 -3.41 10.72
CA LYS A 22 0.84 -3.61 12.10
C LYS A 22 2.28 -3.16 12.33
N ASN A 23 3.20 -3.60 11.48
CA ASN A 23 4.62 -3.25 11.59
C ASN A 23 4.84 -1.76 11.36
N ALA A 24 4.17 -1.18 10.38
CA ALA A 24 4.24 0.25 10.09
C ALA A 24 3.77 1.08 11.29
N LYS A 25 2.64 0.72 11.89
CA LYS A 25 2.12 1.43 13.06
C LYS A 25 3.09 1.36 14.24
N GLY A 26 3.81 0.25 14.38
CA GLY A 26 4.81 0.10 15.45
C GLY A 26 5.99 1.06 15.33
N LEU A 27 6.18 1.69 14.17
CA LEU A 27 7.31 2.60 13.88
C LEU A 27 6.91 4.07 13.77
N CYS A 28 5.65 4.39 14.01
CA CYS A 28 5.17 5.76 13.96
C CYS A 28 4.05 5.99 15.00
N ASP A 29 3.77 7.25 15.27
CA ASP A 29 2.69 7.61 16.20
C ASP A 29 1.33 7.58 15.52
N LYS A 30 1.28 8.00 14.26
CA LYS A 30 0.05 8.04 13.46
C LYS A 30 0.32 7.42 12.11
N LEU A 31 -0.47 6.42 11.74
CA LEU A 31 -0.37 5.76 10.43
C LEU A 31 -1.53 6.19 9.54
N ILE A 32 -1.18 6.79 8.41
CA ILE A 32 -2.14 7.15 7.36
C ILE A 32 -1.92 6.20 6.18
N VAL A 33 -3.01 5.62 5.67
CA VAL A 33 -2.95 4.66 4.58
C VAL A 33 -3.65 5.22 3.36
N GLY A 34 -2.94 5.27 2.24
CA GLY A 34 -3.52 5.63 0.94
C GLY A 34 -4.03 4.38 0.23
N VAL A 35 -5.30 4.40 -0.16
CA VAL A 35 -5.90 3.29 -0.91
C VAL A 35 -6.06 3.74 -2.36
N THR A 36 -5.46 2.98 -3.28
CA THR A 36 -5.44 3.31 -4.70
C THR A 36 -6.85 3.25 -5.28
N VAL A 37 -7.28 4.33 -5.93
CA VAL A 37 -8.60 4.39 -6.56
C VAL A 37 -8.69 3.46 -7.77
N ASP A 38 -9.90 3.01 -8.12
CA ASP A 38 -10.11 2.05 -9.21
C ASP A 38 -9.58 2.57 -10.55
N GLU A 39 -9.72 3.85 -10.83
CA GLU A 39 -9.26 4.47 -12.06
C GLU A 39 -7.74 4.33 -12.22
N LEU A 40 -6.99 4.46 -11.13
CA LEU A 40 -5.53 4.30 -11.16
C LEU A 40 -5.12 2.84 -11.34
N VAL A 41 -5.84 1.91 -10.75
CA VAL A 41 -5.60 0.48 -10.95
C VAL A 41 -5.83 0.10 -12.40
N SER A 42 -6.93 0.60 -13.01
CA SER A 42 -7.27 0.36 -14.42
C SER A 42 -6.20 0.92 -15.36
N TYR A 43 -5.64 2.08 -15.05
CA TYR A 43 -4.56 2.69 -15.82
C TYR A 43 -3.34 1.77 -15.92
N LYS A 44 -3.07 0.99 -14.88
CA LYS A 44 -1.96 0.01 -14.88
C LYS A 44 -2.29 -1.27 -15.63
N GLY A 45 -3.45 -1.36 -16.29
CA GLY A 45 -3.88 -2.56 -16.99
C GLY A 45 -4.38 -3.68 -16.08
N LYS A 46 -4.67 -3.36 -14.84
CA LYS A 46 -5.18 -4.30 -13.83
C LYS A 46 -6.56 -3.86 -13.38
N HIS A 47 -7.29 -4.78 -12.78
CA HIS A 47 -8.59 -4.50 -12.19
C HIS A 47 -8.64 -5.04 -10.77
N ALA A 48 -9.08 -4.21 -9.83
CA ALA A 48 -9.34 -4.66 -8.47
C ALA A 48 -10.62 -5.51 -8.47
N ILE A 49 -10.60 -6.61 -7.75
CA ILE A 49 -11.78 -7.48 -7.58
C ILE A 49 -12.77 -6.81 -6.64
N ILE A 50 -12.26 -6.19 -5.58
CA ILE A 50 -13.08 -5.45 -4.61
C ILE A 50 -13.07 -3.97 -5.00
N PRO A 51 -14.25 -3.33 -5.13
CA PRO A 51 -14.29 -1.91 -5.51
C PRO A 51 -13.67 -1.01 -4.45
N PHE A 52 -13.20 0.16 -4.88
CA PHE A 52 -12.51 1.11 -4.01
C PHE A 52 -13.30 1.46 -2.75
N SER A 53 -14.60 1.69 -2.86
CA SER A 53 -15.43 2.05 -1.71
C SER A 53 -15.37 1.02 -0.59
N ASP A 54 -15.30 -0.26 -0.96
CA ASP A 54 -15.20 -1.35 0.01
C ASP A 54 -13.76 -1.51 0.52
N ARG A 55 -12.79 -1.37 -0.37
CA ARG A 55 -11.37 -1.50 0.00
C ARG A 55 -10.97 -0.45 1.04
N ILE A 56 -11.34 0.81 0.81
CA ILE A 56 -11.00 1.89 1.76
C ILE A 56 -11.73 1.72 3.10
N GLU A 57 -12.96 1.22 3.07
CA GLU A 57 -13.72 0.96 4.29
C GLU A 57 -13.07 -0.16 5.12
N ILE A 58 -12.64 -1.23 4.48
CA ILE A 58 -11.93 -2.33 5.16
C ILE A 58 -10.65 -1.81 5.80
N VAL A 59 -9.84 -1.05 5.06
CA VAL A 59 -8.59 -0.49 5.57
C VAL A 59 -8.85 0.46 6.73
N ARG A 60 -9.86 1.31 6.60
CA ARG A 60 -10.25 2.26 7.65
C ARG A 60 -10.63 1.57 8.95
N SER A 61 -11.16 0.34 8.86
CA SER A 61 -11.61 -0.45 10.01
C SER A 61 -10.50 -1.21 10.72
N ILE A 62 -9.30 -1.21 10.19
CA ILE A 62 -8.15 -1.89 10.79
C ILE A 62 -7.64 -1.08 11.97
N LYS A 63 -7.47 -1.74 13.10
CA LYS A 63 -7.11 -1.05 14.37
C LYS A 63 -5.77 -0.32 14.34
N TYR A 64 -4.87 -0.70 13.43
CA TYR A 64 -3.55 -0.06 13.29
C TYR A 64 -3.58 1.21 12.45
N VAL A 65 -4.69 1.47 11.77
CA VAL A 65 -4.84 2.58 10.83
C VAL A 65 -5.52 3.75 11.53
N ASP A 66 -4.86 4.89 11.56
CA ASP A 66 -5.43 6.11 12.15
C ASP A 66 -6.30 6.87 11.15
N ALA A 67 -5.94 6.83 9.87
CA ALA A 67 -6.74 7.43 8.80
C ALA A 67 -6.48 6.70 7.49
N ALA A 68 -7.51 6.59 6.66
CA ALA A 68 -7.40 6.06 5.31
C ALA A 68 -7.86 7.14 4.33
N VAL A 69 -7.07 7.36 3.28
CA VAL A 69 -7.30 8.40 2.28
C VAL A 69 -7.19 7.82 0.87
N PRO A 70 -7.88 8.39 -0.12
CA PRO A 70 -7.70 7.95 -1.50
C PRO A 70 -6.31 8.31 -2.04
N GLN A 71 -5.70 7.41 -2.82
CA GLN A 71 -4.49 7.67 -3.58
C GLN A 71 -4.90 7.77 -5.06
N TYR A 72 -4.92 8.97 -5.59
CA TYR A 72 -5.43 9.27 -6.93
C TYR A 72 -4.38 9.13 -8.04
N ASP A 73 -3.09 9.21 -7.68
CA ASP A 73 -2.00 9.15 -8.63
C ASP A 73 -0.80 8.40 -8.03
N MET A 74 0.30 8.36 -8.77
CA MET A 74 1.51 7.65 -8.32
C MET A 74 2.43 8.51 -7.45
N ASP A 75 2.07 9.76 -7.20
CA ASP A 75 2.93 10.71 -6.49
C ASP A 75 2.80 10.59 -4.98
N LYS A 76 3.48 9.61 -4.42
CA LYS A 76 3.52 9.36 -2.97
C LYS A 76 4.26 10.47 -2.22
N LEU A 77 5.25 11.10 -2.87
CA LEU A 77 6.00 12.20 -2.26
C LEU A 77 5.10 13.40 -1.99
N ALA A 78 4.28 13.77 -2.96
CA ALA A 78 3.31 14.86 -2.80
C ALA A 78 2.32 14.55 -1.68
N MET A 79 1.86 13.31 -1.59
CA MET A 79 0.96 12.88 -0.50
C MET A 79 1.64 12.98 0.86
N CYS A 80 2.87 12.52 0.98
CA CYS A 80 3.62 12.63 2.24
C CYS A 80 3.78 14.07 2.67
N LYS A 81 4.13 14.96 1.74
CA LYS A 81 4.25 16.39 2.03
C LYS A 81 2.92 17.00 2.48
N LYS A 82 1.84 16.68 1.78
CA LYS A 82 0.50 17.16 2.09
C LYS A 82 0.03 16.71 3.48
N LEU A 83 0.34 15.48 3.85
CA LEU A 83 -0.09 14.88 5.11
C LEU A 83 0.86 15.16 6.27
N GLY A 84 2.03 15.72 6.00
CA GLY A 84 3.05 15.94 7.02
C GLY A 84 3.73 14.64 7.45
N ALA A 85 3.74 13.63 6.59
CA ALA A 85 4.38 12.35 6.89
C ALA A 85 5.90 12.47 6.80
N SER A 86 6.60 11.87 7.75
CA SER A 86 8.06 11.82 7.78
C SER A 86 8.62 10.45 7.43
N ILE A 87 7.76 9.44 7.26
CA ILE A 87 8.15 8.08 6.91
C ILE A 87 7.20 7.55 5.83
N LEU A 88 7.75 6.95 4.78
CA LEU A 88 7.01 6.16 3.80
C LEU A 88 7.35 4.70 4.00
N PHE A 89 6.34 3.85 4.15
CA PHE A 89 6.51 2.39 4.26
C PHE A 89 6.16 1.74 2.93
N VAL A 90 7.02 0.85 2.46
CA VAL A 90 6.84 0.13 1.19
C VAL A 90 7.27 -1.33 1.33
N GLY A 91 6.80 -2.18 0.41
CA GLY A 91 7.33 -3.52 0.26
C GLY A 91 8.75 -3.47 -0.35
N ASP A 92 9.47 -4.57 -0.28
CA ASP A 92 10.87 -4.62 -0.69
C ASP A 92 11.11 -4.94 -2.18
N ASP A 93 10.06 -5.08 -2.99
CA ASP A 93 10.15 -5.37 -4.44
C ASP A 93 11.05 -4.42 -5.19
N TRP A 94 10.98 -3.15 -4.83
CA TRP A 94 11.61 -2.07 -5.59
C TRP A 94 12.99 -1.70 -5.05
N TYR A 95 13.39 -2.30 -3.92
CA TYR A 95 14.67 -2.00 -3.29
C TYR A 95 15.83 -2.24 -4.27
N GLY A 96 16.67 -1.22 -4.41
CA GLY A 96 17.85 -1.29 -5.26
C GLY A 96 17.61 -1.06 -6.75
N THR A 97 16.35 -0.87 -7.20
CA THR A 97 16.10 -0.50 -8.60
C THR A 97 16.53 0.94 -8.85
N GLU A 98 16.94 1.23 -10.09
CA GLU A 98 17.42 2.57 -10.47
C GLU A 98 16.33 3.63 -10.28
N LYS A 99 15.12 3.34 -10.72
CA LYS A 99 13.97 4.24 -10.57
C LYS A 99 13.71 4.54 -9.10
N TRP A 100 13.83 3.54 -8.24
CA TRP A 100 13.55 3.69 -6.83
C TRP A 100 14.64 4.46 -6.10
N ARG A 101 15.90 4.39 -6.57
CA ARG A 101 16.99 5.20 -6.04
C ARG A 101 16.75 6.69 -6.25
N ASP A 102 16.17 7.07 -7.39
CA ASP A 102 15.80 8.45 -7.64
C ASP A 102 14.69 8.91 -6.69
N TYR A 103 13.72 8.04 -6.42
CA TYR A 103 12.70 8.31 -5.40
C TYR A 103 13.33 8.49 -4.03
N GLU A 104 14.25 7.63 -3.64
CA GLU A 104 14.93 7.73 -2.35
C GLU A 104 15.63 9.08 -2.17
N ARG A 105 16.28 9.57 -3.21
CA ARG A 105 16.93 10.89 -3.17
C ARG A 105 15.89 12.00 -2.97
N ALA A 106 14.82 11.98 -3.72
CA ALA A 106 13.77 12.98 -3.63
C ALA A 106 13.11 12.99 -2.24
N PHE A 107 12.85 11.80 -1.68
CA PHE A 107 12.31 11.67 -0.33
C PHE A 107 13.30 12.17 0.72
N ALA A 108 14.58 11.81 0.58
CA ALA A 108 15.63 12.26 1.51
C ALA A 108 15.76 13.79 1.50
N GLU A 109 15.71 14.42 0.33
CA GLU A 109 15.76 15.87 0.19
C GLU A 109 14.57 16.54 0.88
N ALA A 110 13.43 15.88 0.91
CA ALA A 110 12.21 16.36 1.61
C ALA A 110 12.20 16.03 3.10
N GLY A 111 13.24 15.35 3.61
CA GLY A 111 13.31 14.92 5.01
C GLY A 111 12.42 13.73 5.34
N ILE A 112 12.07 12.93 4.35
CA ILE A 112 11.19 11.77 4.51
C ILE A 112 12.01 10.49 4.38
N ARG A 113 11.88 9.59 5.35
CA ARG A 113 12.56 8.28 5.34
C ARG A 113 11.69 7.27 4.60
N ILE A 114 12.34 6.35 3.89
CA ILE A 114 11.65 5.21 3.29
C ILE A 114 12.06 3.96 4.07
N ILE A 115 11.08 3.21 4.55
CA ILE A 115 11.30 1.96 5.27
C ILE A 115 10.70 0.83 4.45
N TYR A 116 11.51 -0.21 4.18
CA TYR A 116 11.12 -1.36 3.39
C TYR A 116 10.76 -2.52 4.30
N PHE A 117 9.64 -3.18 4.00
CA PHE A 117 9.24 -4.40 4.71
C PHE A 117 9.29 -5.59 3.77
N PRO A 118 9.75 -6.76 4.25
CA PRO A 118 9.68 -7.99 3.46
C PRO A 118 8.23 -8.47 3.35
N TYR A 119 7.94 -9.19 2.27
CA TYR A 119 6.63 -9.80 2.11
C TYR A 119 6.38 -10.91 3.11
N THR A 120 5.10 -11.06 3.50
CA THR A 120 4.67 -12.22 4.26
C THR A 120 4.67 -13.43 3.32
N ARG A 121 5.39 -14.47 3.70
CA ARG A 121 5.53 -15.68 2.87
C ARG A 121 4.20 -16.37 2.66
N GLY A 122 3.99 -16.83 1.41
CA GLY A 122 2.86 -17.68 1.04
C GLY A 122 1.54 -16.98 0.82
N VAL A 123 1.47 -15.65 1.02
CA VAL A 123 0.21 -14.91 0.83
C VAL A 123 0.46 -13.63 0.05
N SER A 124 -0.29 -13.45 -1.03
CA SER A 124 -0.34 -12.20 -1.80
C SER A 124 -1.68 -12.09 -2.51
N SER A 125 -2.09 -10.88 -2.87
CA SER A 125 -3.31 -10.66 -3.64
C SER A 125 -3.24 -11.36 -5.00
N THR A 126 -2.07 -11.42 -5.61
CA THR A 126 -1.85 -12.14 -6.87
C THR A 126 -2.10 -13.63 -6.71
N GLN A 127 -1.58 -14.25 -5.64
CA GLN A 127 -1.80 -15.67 -5.37
C GLN A 127 -3.27 -15.97 -5.12
N VAL A 128 -3.95 -15.12 -4.35
CA VAL A 128 -5.39 -15.27 -4.08
C VAL A 128 -6.18 -15.15 -5.37
N SER A 129 -5.87 -14.18 -6.21
CA SER A 129 -6.55 -13.99 -7.50
C SER A 129 -6.34 -15.19 -8.42
N LYS A 130 -5.13 -15.76 -8.48
CA LYS A 130 -4.83 -16.95 -9.28
C LYS A 130 -5.61 -18.16 -8.78
N ALA A 131 -5.69 -18.34 -7.47
CA ALA A 131 -6.43 -19.43 -6.87
C ALA A 131 -7.94 -19.33 -7.21
N LEU A 132 -8.50 -18.14 -7.12
CA LEU A 132 -9.91 -17.90 -7.49
C LEU A 132 -10.15 -18.17 -8.98
N ALA A 133 -9.25 -17.73 -9.85
CA ALA A 133 -9.35 -17.97 -11.29
C ALA A 133 -9.31 -19.48 -11.59
N ALA A 134 -8.43 -20.23 -10.92
CA ALA A 134 -8.32 -21.68 -11.09
C ALA A 134 -9.61 -22.38 -10.65
N VAL A 135 -10.19 -22.00 -9.54
CA VAL A 135 -11.45 -22.56 -9.05
C VAL A 135 -12.59 -22.26 -10.03
N ARG A 136 -12.71 -21.03 -10.52
CA ARG A 136 -13.72 -20.64 -11.50
C ARG A 136 -13.57 -21.41 -12.82
N GLY A 137 -12.33 -21.56 -13.29
CA GLY A 137 -12.05 -22.32 -14.50
C GLY A 137 -12.39 -23.81 -14.36
N ALA A 138 -12.24 -24.37 -13.18
CA ALA A 138 -12.58 -25.77 -12.92
C ALA A 138 -14.09 -26.02 -12.83
N THR A 139 -14.90 -24.99 -12.53
CA THR A 139 -16.36 -25.11 -12.40
C THR A 139 -17.11 -24.72 -13.66
N GLU A 140 -16.47 -24.09 -14.59
CA GLU A 140 -17.00 -23.75 -15.91
C GLU A 140 -16.79 -24.89 -16.91
#